data_c3ebb2544a7d948e9439fb72fa7cea53
#
_entry.id   c3ebb2544a7d948e9439fb72fa7cea53
#
_cell.length_a   1.000
_cell.length_b   1.000
_cell.length_c   1.000
_cell.angle_alpha   90.00
_cell.angle_beta   90.00
_cell.angle_gamma   90.00
#
_symmetry.space_group_name_H-M   'P 1'
#
loop_
_entity.id
_entity.type
_entity.pdbx_description
1 polymer ?
#
loop_
_entity_poly.entity_id
_entity_poly.type
_entity_poly.pdbx_seq_one_letter_code
_entity_poly.pdbx_strand_id
1 'polypeptide(L)'
;MCIRDNKISGAATRHKLNFNYKIFTMLTPLSVRSIDLPIAIYKIENSSDLAKCIQTFSREQISGRLDFTFSGNQAAIWSLFFHQGCLIWSAGELHPLRRWNRQLHQHCPHLAADLCQQKTERPHNWDYGSLVNQVKQGKISPGKLAAIIGGNILEILFDIIQAVNLPRQNGEMQVTYSKFPQDLVDSKMLSLQLDQAWQHALKAWTIWQKAGLAGFSPNLAPVIWDNEGLQQQTSQSVYKNLTMMANGNWTLRDLAAKLRQPVVPLTQSIMPYVNQGMMGLTHVGDINFYVKPVIGSLIAYIEDSRFDSEMMGRILAPAGYRFINIRDSIQALPMLLEHKPDLIFLDLLMPVANGYEVCAQIRRISSFKNIPIIIITSSDGIVDRVRAKIVGSSGFLAKPIESGKVLSALRQYLPASPLSA
;
A
#
# COMPACT_ATOMS: atom_id res chain seq x y z
N MET A 1 -53.01 -2.93 50.42
CA MET A 1 -53.76 -2.65 49.17
C MET A 1 -52.70 -2.34 48.11
N CYS A 2 -52.59 -3.20 47.10
CA CYS A 2 -51.47 -3.37 46.20
C CYS A 2 -51.14 -2.12 45.36
N ILE A 3 -49.86 -1.81 45.30
CA ILE A 3 -49.26 -1.00 44.26
C ILE A 3 -48.43 -1.96 43.39
N ARG A 4 -48.76 -2.02 42.09
CA ARG A 4 -48.08 -2.86 41.09
C ARG A 4 -46.94 -2.08 40.47
N ASP A 5 -45.75 -2.63 40.51
CA ASP A 5 -44.57 -2.25 39.79
C ASP A 5 -44.70 -2.54 38.29
N ASN A 6 -44.49 -1.55 37.44
CA ASN A 6 -44.32 -1.75 36.00
C ASN A 6 -42.84 -1.67 35.64
N LYS A 7 -42.21 -2.84 35.49
CA LYS A 7 -40.90 -3.00 34.85
C LYS A 7 -41.08 -2.91 33.35
N ILE A 8 -40.48 -1.92 32.74
CA ILE A 8 -40.28 -1.85 31.29
C ILE A 8 -38.96 -2.53 30.98
N SER A 9 -39.03 -3.77 30.47
CA SER A 9 -37.87 -4.50 29.92
C SER A 9 -37.71 -4.13 28.45
N GLY A 10 -36.69 -3.34 28.12
CA GLY A 10 -36.27 -3.12 26.76
C GLY A 10 -35.37 -4.27 26.28
N ALA A 11 -35.97 -5.21 25.56
CA ALA A 11 -35.22 -6.29 24.92
C ALA A 11 -34.47 -5.76 23.72
N ALA A 12 -33.14 -5.72 23.80
CA ALA A 12 -32.27 -5.51 22.66
C ALA A 12 -32.27 -6.79 21.78
N THR A 13 -32.90 -6.69 20.64
CA THR A 13 -32.97 -7.77 19.63
C THR A 13 -31.58 -8.01 19.03
N ARG A 14 -30.91 -9.09 19.44
CA ARG A 14 -29.70 -9.59 18.81
C ARG A 14 -30.07 -10.27 17.49
N HIS A 15 -29.88 -9.60 16.37
CA HIS A 15 -29.87 -10.28 15.07
C HIS A 15 -28.50 -10.99 14.90
N LYS A 16 -28.52 -12.31 15.08
CA LYS A 16 -27.44 -13.19 14.63
C LYS A 16 -27.60 -13.37 13.12
N LEU A 17 -26.76 -12.73 12.33
CA LEU A 17 -26.57 -13.07 10.92
C LEU A 17 -25.36 -14.01 10.82
N ASN A 18 -25.64 -15.27 10.48
CA ASN A 18 -24.63 -16.24 10.07
C ASN A 18 -24.11 -15.85 8.70
N PHE A 19 -22.87 -15.38 8.62
CA PHE A 19 -22.14 -15.26 7.37
C PHE A 19 -20.93 -16.20 7.39
N ASN A 20 -20.89 -17.07 6.38
CA ASN A 20 -19.74 -17.90 6.05
C ASN A 20 -18.58 -17.00 5.61
N TYR A 21 -17.58 -16.81 6.47
CA TYR A 21 -16.36 -16.08 6.15
C TYR A 21 -15.36 -17.01 5.45
N LYS A 22 -15.12 -16.77 4.16
CA LYS A 22 -13.86 -17.15 3.52
C LYS A 22 -12.78 -16.22 4.05
N ILE A 23 -11.87 -16.78 4.84
CA ILE A 23 -10.72 -16.10 5.42
C ILE A 23 -9.75 -15.74 4.29
N PHE A 24 -9.70 -14.46 3.91
CA PHE A 24 -8.58 -13.89 3.18
C PHE A 24 -7.54 -13.41 4.19
N THR A 25 -6.55 -14.25 4.46
CA THR A 25 -5.34 -13.87 5.16
C THR A 25 -4.41 -13.16 4.18
N MET A 26 -4.51 -11.83 4.10
CA MET A 26 -3.44 -11.01 3.55
C MET A 26 -2.73 -10.27 4.70
N LEU A 27 -1.45 -10.51 4.75
CA LEU A 27 -0.41 -10.04 5.64
C LEU A 27 -0.53 -8.56 6.00
N THR A 28 -1.11 -8.27 7.15
CA THR A 28 -0.77 -7.06 7.91
C THR A 28 0.56 -7.29 8.62
N PRO A 29 1.46 -6.29 8.69
CA PRO A 29 2.78 -6.46 9.28
C PRO A 29 2.77 -6.35 10.81
N LEU A 30 2.04 -7.24 11.44
CA LEU A 30 2.18 -7.61 12.84
C LEU A 30 1.89 -9.11 12.88
N SER A 31 2.92 -9.89 13.12
CA SER A 31 2.81 -11.33 13.37
C SER A 31 2.08 -11.56 14.71
N VAL A 32 0.77 -11.38 14.73
CA VAL A 32 -0.08 -11.74 15.84
C VAL A 32 -0.67 -13.12 15.55
N ARG A 33 -0.10 -14.14 16.17
CA ARG A 33 -0.67 -15.48 16.27
C ARG A 33 -1.78 -15.44 17.34
N SER A 34 -2.92 -14.87 17.01
CA SER A 34 -4.21 -15.19 17.63
C SER A 34 -5.30 -14.71 16.69
N ILE A 35 -6.22 -15.57 16.35
CA ILE A 35 -7.41 -15.23 15.58
C ILE A 35 -8.33 -14.48 16.56
N ASP A 36 -8.15 -13.16 16.65
CA ASP A 36 -9.08 -12.31 17.39
C ASP A 36 -10.34 -12.16 16.54
N LEU A 37 -11.39 -12.86 16.94
CA LEU A 37 -12.72 -12.65 16.38
C LEU A 37 -13.16 -11.20 16.67
N PRO A 38 -13.77 -10.51 15.69
CA PRO A 38 -14.27 -9.16 15.91
C PRO A 38 -15.32 -9.17 17.04
N ILE A 39 -15.12 -8.28 18.03
CA ILE A 39 -15.99 -8.23 19.22
C ILE A 39 -17.27 -7.42 18.94
N ALA A 40 -17.20 -6.44 18.03
CA ALA A 40 -18.35 -5.62 17.64
C ALA A 40 -18.23 -5.10 16.21
N ILE A 41 -19.36 -4.98 15.53
CA ILE A 41 -19.48 -4.38 14.19
C ILE A 41 -20.46 -3.23 14.31
N TYR A 42 -20.04 -2.03 13.87
CA TYR A 42 -20.85 -0.83 13.83
C TYR A 42 -21.07 -0.39 12.38
N LYS A 43 -22.29 0.03 12.07
CA LYS A 43 -22.61 0.67 10.80
C LYS A 43 -22.49 2.18 10.96
N ILE A 44 -21.78 2.83 10.04
CA ILE A 44 -21.60 4.30 10.02
C ILE A 44 -22.37 4.84 8.81
N GLU A 45 -23.35 5.68 9.10
CA GLU A 45 -24.19 6.27 8.06
C GLU A 45 -23.78 7.70 7.72
N ASN A 46 -23.15 8.39 8.67
CA ASN A 46 -22.75 9.80 8.52
C ASN A 46 -21.59 10.16 9.47
N SER A 47 -21.04 11.37 9.30
CA SER A 47 -19.93 11.86 10.11
C SER A 47 -20.25 11.97 11.61
N SER A 48 -21.52 12.14 11.99
CA SER A 48 -21.91 12.20 13.39
C SER A 48 -21.81 10.82 14.06
N ASP A 49 -22.20 9.76 13.35
CA ASP A 49 -22.06 8.39 13.86
C ASP A 49 -20.59 7.98 13.96
N LEU A 50 -19.79 8.39 12.97
CA LEU A 50 -18.33 8.23 13.00
C LEU A 50 -17.73 8.93 14.23
N ALA A 51 -18.08 10.18 14.46
CA ALA A 51 -17.61 10.95 15.62
C ALA A 51 -17.99 10.28 16.94
N LYS A 52 -19.25 9.86 17.09
CA LYS A 52 -19.72 9.15 18.29
C LYS A 52 -18.95 7.84 18.51
N CYS A 53 -18.77 7.04 17.44
CA CYS A 53 -18.01 5.79 17.51
C CYS A 53 -16.60 6.05 18.05
N ILE A 54 -15.86 6.97 17.43
CA ILE A 54 -14.48 7.29 17.80
C ILE A 54 -14.40 7.87 19.22
N GLN A 55 -15.30 8.81 19.58
CA GLN A 55 -15.33 9.44 20.91
C GLN A 55 -15.68 8.45 22.03
N THR A 56 -16.51 7.44 21.76
CA THR A 56 -16.80 6.38 22.74
C THR A 56 -15.54 5.66 23.15
N PHE A 57 -14.65 5.33 22.20
CA PHE A 57 -13.38 4.68 22.49
C PHE A 57 -12.46 5.51 23.38
N SER A 58 -12.44 6.84 23.16
CA SER A 58 -11.68 7.77 24.00
C SER A 58 -12.24 7.87 25.41
N ARG A 59 -13.55 8.07 25.53
CA ARG A 59 -14.22 8.27 26.82
C ARG A 59 -14.20 7.03 27.70
N GLU A 60 -14.37 5.85 27.09
CA GLU A 60 -14.38 4.56 27.81
C GLU A 60 -12.99 3.98 28.00
N GLN A 61 -11.95 4.72 27.62
CA GLN A 61 -10.54 4.32 27.74
C GLN A 61 -10.25 2.94 27.13
N ILE A 62 -10.88 2.65 25.98
CA ILE A 62 -10.76 1.35 25.31
C ILE A 62 -9.38 1.22 24.66
N SER A 63 -8.77 0.04 24.78
CA SER A 63 -7.57 -0.35 24.04
C SER A 63 -7.95 -1.35 22.98
N GLY A 64 -7.50 -1.13 21.72
CA GLY A 64 -7.81 -2.02 20.61
C GLY A 64 -7.64 -1.36 19.26
N ARG A 65 -8.16 -2.01 18.21
CA ARG A 65 -8.10 -1.57 16.83
C ARG A 65 -9.52 -1.41 16.27
N LEU A 66 -9.76 -0.30 15.61
CA LEU A 66 -10.95 -0.07 14.79
C LEU A 66 -10.57 -0.19 13.32
N ASP A 67 -11.18 -1.13 12.62
CA ASP A 67 -11.01 -1.34 11.18
C ASP A 67 -12.23 -0.80 10.44
N PHE A 68 -12.00 0.12 9.51
CA PHE A 68 -13.02 0.74 8.67
C PHE A 68 -12.96 0.13 7.28
N THR A 69 -14.07 -0.43 6.82
CA THR A 69 -14.19 -1.06 5.51
C THR A 69 -15.35 -0.46 4.74
N PHE A 70 -15.20 -0.32 3.43
CA PHE A 70 -16.29 0.02 2.51
C PHE A 70 -16.63 -1.21 1.68
N SER A 71 -17.92 -1.57 1.63
CA SER A 71 -18.42 -2.61 0.75
C SER A 71 -18.63 -2.02 -0.65
N GLY A 72 -17.74 -2.35 -1.58
CA GLY A 72 -17.79 -1.92 -2.97
C GLY A 72 -16.66 -2.54 -3.79
N ASN A 73 -16.58 -2.24 -5.09
CA ASN A 73 -15.59 -2.83 -6.02
C ASN A 73 -14.12 -2.50 -5.70
N GLN A 74 -13.86 -1.60 -4.76
CA GLN A 74 -12.55 -1.29 -4.19
C GLN A 74 -12.74 -1.07 -2.69
N ALA A 75 -12.66 -2.13 -1.89
CA ALA A 75 -12.69 -2.03 -0.44
C ALA A 75 -11.42 -1.28 0.03
N ALA A 76 -11.60 -0.03 0.46
CA ALA A 76 -10.54 0.68 1.16
C ALA A 76 -10.62 0.32 2.64
N ILE A 77 -9.51 -0.11 3.22
CA ILE A 77 -9.40 -0.45 4.64
C ILE A 77 -8.55 0.60 5.34
N TRP A 78 -9.11 1.19 6.40
CA TRP A 78 -8.38 2.05 7.34
C TRP A 78 -8.44 1.44 8.72
N SER A 79 -7.37 1.58 9.49
CA SER A 79 -7.29 1.12 10.87
C SER A 79 -6.86 2.24 11.80
N LEU A 80 -7.53 2.37 12.94
CA LEU A 80 -7.16 3.26 14.04
C LEU A 80 -6.81 2.43 15.27
N PHE A 81 -5.68 2.71 15.90
CA PHE A 81 -5.16 1.96 17.02
C PHE A 81 -5.24 2.79 18.31
N PHE A 82 -5.87 2.24 19.31
CA PHE A 82 -6.13 2.91 20.60
C PHE A 82 -5.40 2.19 21.73
N HIS A 83 -4.88 2.98 22.65
CA HIS A 83 -4.39 2.51 23.94
C HIS A 83 -4.93 3.39 25.04
N GLN A 84 -5.70 2.82 25.98
CA GLN A 84 -6.37 3.54 27.06
C GLN A 84 -7.10 4.81 26.57
N GLY A 85 -7.88 4.67 25.52
CA GLY A 85 -8.65 5.77 24.91
C GLY A 85 -7.84 6.77 24.07
N CYS A 86 -6.51 6.69 24.09
CA CYS A 86 -5.64 7.54 23.28
C CYS A 86 -5.38 6.92 21.92
N LEU A 87 -5.44 7.74 20.85
CA LEU A 87 -5.08 7.33 19.52
C LEU A 87 -3.55 7.32 19.36
N ILE A 88 -2.99 6.14 19.16
CA ILE A 88 -1.54 5.95 19.12
C ILE A 88 -0.99 5.74 17.72
N TRP A 89 -1.83 5.24 16.78
CA TRP A 89 -1.42 4.90 15.44
C TRP A 89 -2.61 4.85 14.47
N SER A 90 -2.32 4.96 13.19
CA SER A 90 -3.27 4.68 12.12
C SER A 90 -2.60 4.03 10.93
N ALA A 91 -3.34 3.19 10.21
CA ALA A 91 -2.92 2.54 9.00
C ALA A 91 -4.01 2.63 7.93
N GLY A 92 -3.63 2.46 6.67
CA GLY A 92 -4.57 2.39 5.56
C GLY A 92 -3.89 1.77 4.35
N GLU A 93 -4.66 1.00 3.57
CA GLU A 93 -4.14 0.29 2.39
C GLU A 93 -3.78 1.23 1.25
N LEU A 94 -4.49 2.36 1.15
CA LEU A 94 -4.20 3.35 0.12
C LEU A 94 -2.92 4.13 0.46
N HIS A 95 -1.90 3.98 -0.36
CA HIS A 95 -0.66 4.75 -0.32
C HIS A 95 0.10 4.75 1.03
N PRO A 96 0.30 3.62 1.71
CA PRO A 96 1.02 3.59 2.97
C PRO A 96 2.45 4.15 2.85
N LEU A 97 3.20 3.80 1.78
CA LEU A 97 4.56 4.28 1.60
C LEU A 97 4.63 5.77 1.22
N ARG A 98 3.68 6.26 0.40
CA ARG A 98 3.59 7.70 0.07
C ARG A 98 3.34 8.53 1.31
N ARG A 99 2.42 8.10 2.18
CA ARG A 99 2.10 8.75 3.44
C ARG A 99 3.34 8.82 4.34
N TRP A 100 4.02 7.69 4.51
CA TRP A 100 5.29 7.63 5.23
C TRP A 100 6.33 8.60 4.69
N ASN A 101 6.57 8.54 3.40
CA ASN A 101 7.56 9.37 2.73
C ASN A 101 7.28 10.86 2.95
N ARG A 102 6.01 11.29 2.87
CA ARG A 102 5.63 12.68 3.16
C ARG A 102 5.97 13.08 4.59
N GLN A 103 5.57 12.27 5.57
CA GLN A 103 5.80 12.57 6.98
C GLN A 103 7.29 12.57 7.34
N LEU A 104 8.06 11.62 6.81
CA LEU A 104 9.50 11.57 7.03
C LEU A 104 10.21 12.76 6.39
N HIS A 105 9.92 13.10 5.13
CA HIS A 105 10.52 14.27 4.47
C HIS A 105 10.18 15.59 5.17
N GLN A 106 8.98 15.69 5.73
CA GLN A 106 8.54 16.89 6.44
C GLN A 106 9.24 17.05 7.80
N HIS A 107 9.38 15.97 8.57
CA HIS A 107 9.80 16.02 9.97
C HIS A 107 11.22 15.49 10.21
N CYS A 108 11.70 14.59 9.37
CA CYS A 108 12.99 13.93 9.49
C CYS A 108 13.67 13.70 8.12
N PRO A 109 14.01 14.76 7.34
CA PRO A 109 14.52 14.61 5.98
C PRO A 109 15.81 13.78 5.89
N HIS A 110 16.69 13.84 6.90
CA HIS A 110 17.90 13.01 6.95
C HIS A 110 17.54 11.51 7.01
N LEU A 111 16.59 11.15 7.88
CA LEU A 111 16.15 9.76 7.98
C LEU A 111 15.46 9.29 6.69
N ALA A 112 14.69 10.15 6.04
CA ALA A 112 14.10 9.84 4.74
C ALA A 112 15.19 9.53 3.69
N ALA A 113 16.30 10.28 3.67
CA ALA A 113 17.42 10.05 2.76
C ALA A 113 18.16 8.73 3.09
N ASP A 114 18.44 8.48 4.37
CA ASP A 114 19.10 7.25 4.83
C ASP A 114 18.29 6.00 4.47
N LEU A 115 16.98 6.08 4.58
CA LEU A 115 16.08 4.98 4.28
C LEU A 115 15.95 4.70 2.77
N CYS A 116 16.06 5.76 1.95
CA CYS A 116 16.17 5.59 0.50
C CYS A 116 17.51 4.94 0.10
N GLN A 117 18.55 5.07 0.94
CA GLN A 117 19.88 4.51 0.70
C GLN A 117 20.10 3.13 1.32
N GLN A 118 19.42 2.83 2.43
CA GLN A 118 19.53 1.53 3.07
C GLN A 118 18.86 0.46 2.21
N LYS A 119 19.72 -0.34 1.56
CA LYS A 119 19.36 -1.54 0.79
C LYS A 119 18.88 -2.70 1.66
N THR A 120 18.41 -2.45 2.87
CA THR A 120 17.96 -3.49 3.78
C THR A 120 16.61 -4.03 3.34
N GLU A 121 16.56 -5.32 3.26
CA GLU A 121 15.40 -6.14 3.00
C GLU A 121 14.19 -5.65 3.80
N ARG A 122 13.15 -5.20 3.06
CA ARG A 122 11.83 -4.80 3.54
C ARG A 122 11.65 -3.38 4.09
N PRO A 123 11.42 -2.38 3.24
CA PRO A 123 10.73 -1.15 3.66
C PRO A 123 9.24 -1.38 3.98
N HIS A 124 8.77 -2.64 3.95
CA HIS A 124 7.36 -2.99 4.12
C HIS A 124 6.87 -2.94 5.57
N ASN A 125 7.74 -2.79 6.55
CA ASN A 125 7.38 -2.81 7.97
C ASN A 125 7.68 -1.49 8.68
N TRP A 126 7.36 -0.37 8.07
CA TRP A 126 7.28 0.89 8.81
C TRP A 126 6.00 0.90 9.62
N ASP A 127 6.09 0.28 10.75
CA ASP A 127 5.08 0.28 11.78
C ASP A 127 5.50 1.20 12.93
N TYR A 128 4.61 1.35 13.87
CA TYR A 128 4.86 2.09 15.10
C TYR A 128 6.14 1.61 15.83
N GLY A 129 6.38 0.30 15.86
CA GLY A 129 7.54 -0.30 16.52
C GLY A 129 8.87 0.12 15.89
N SER A 130 8.92 0.20 14.56
CA SER A 130 10.11 0.67 13.83
C SER A 130 10.47 2.10 14.18
N LEU A 131 9.49 3.01 14.29
CA LEU A 131 9.71 4.39 14.71
C LEU A 131 10.15 4.51 16.16
N VAL A 132 9.52 3.77 17.06
CA VAL A 132 9.90 3.73 18.46
C VAL A 132 11.36 3.27 18.62
N ASN A 133 11.79 2.28 17.84
CA ASN A 133 13.18 1.85 17.81
C ASN A 133 14.14 2.95 17.34
N GLN A 134 13.75 3.78 16.36
CA GLN A 134 14.58 4.93 15.93
C GLN A 134 14.71 5.96 17.06
N VAL A 135 13.66 6.15 17.86
CA VAL A 135 13.74 7.02 19.06
C VAL A 135 14.65 6.41 20.12
N LYS A 136 14.52 5.11 20.40
CA LYS A 136 15.41 4.39 21.37
C LYS A 136 16.87 4.45 20.94
N GLN A 137 17.15 4.48 19.64
CA GLN A 137 18.49 4.65 19.08
C GLN A 137 18.96 6.12 19.03
N GLY A 138 18.16 7.07 19.50
CA GLY A 138 18.48 8.51 19.47
C GLY A 138 18.48 9.19 18.08
N LYS A 139 18.01 8.48 17.05
CA LYS A 139 17.95 9.01 15.67
C LYS A 139 16.79 9.96 15.43
N ILE A 140 15.72 9.80 16.20
CA ILE A 140 14.52 10.66 16.15
C ILE A 140 14.22 11.17 17.56
N SER A 141 13.92 12.45 17.72
CA SER A 141 13.44 12.98 19.00
C SER A 141 11.96 12.58 19.20
N PRO A 142 11.50 12.44 20.47
CA PRO A 142 10.08 12.16 20.77
C PRO A 142 9.10 13.16 20.12
N GLY A 143 9.45 14.45 20.05
CA GLY A 143 8.63 15.46 19.40
C GLY A 143 8.49 15.27 17.89
N LYS A 144 9.56 14.84 17.20
CA LYS A 144 9.49 14.51 15.77
C LYS A 144 8.68 13.22 15.53
N LEU A 145 8.81 12.23 16.40
CA LEU A 145 7.97 11.03 16.36
C LEU A 145 6.48 11.41 16.50
N ALA A 146 6.14 12.28 17.46
CA ALA A 146 4.78 12.77 17.65
C ALA A 146 4.23 13.46 16.39
N ALA A 147 5.03 14.29 15.75
CA ALA A 147 4.66 14.99 14.53
C ALA A 147 4.40 14.02 13.36
N ILE A 148 5.28 13.01 13.17
CA ILE A 148 5.12 11.98 12.14
C ILE A 148 3.82 11.17 12.36
N ILE A 149 3.59 10.70 13.58
CA ILE A 149 2.38 9.93 13.93
C ILE A 149 1.14 10.80 13.77
N GLY A 150 1.18 12.04 14.29
CA GLY A 150 0.06 12.98 14.17
C GLY A 150 -0.31 13.26 12.72
N GLY A 151 0.68 13.52 11.87
CA GLY A 151 0.46 13.74 10.43
C GLY A 151 -0.14 12.51 9.73
N ASN A 152 0.34 11.30 10.05
CA ASN A 152 -0.22 10.05 9.52
C ASN A 152 -1.70 9.87 9.95
N ILE A 153 -2.00 10.11 11.23
CA ILE A 153 -3.36 10.02 11.77
C ILE A 153 -4.29 11.02 11.09
N LEU A 154 -3.85 12.28 10.93
CA LEU A 154 -4.66 13.32 10.29
C LEU A 154 -5.01 13.00 8.85
N GLU A 155 -4.09 12.44 8.07
CA GLU A 155 -4.36 12.01 6.70
C GLU A 155 -5.41 10.87 6.66
N ILE A 156 -5.28 9.87 7.53
CA ILE A 156 -6.23 8.76 7.61
C ILE A 156 -7.62 9.23 8.07
N LEU A 157 -7.69 10.06 9.11
CA LEU A 157 -8.97 10.61 9.56
C LEU A 157 -9.64 11.44 8.46
N PHE A 158 -8.87 12.24 7.71
CA PHE A 158 -9.41 12.98 6.57
C PHE A 158 -10.00 12.02 5.52
N ASP A 159 -9.28 10.96 5.16
CA ASP A 159 -9.73 10.00 4.15
C ASP A 159 -11.01 9.28 4.60
N ILE A 160 -11.12 8.90 5.88
CA ILE A 160 -12.33 8.30 6.46
C ILE A 160 -13.49 9.31 6.43
N ILE A 161 -13.27 10.57 6.87
CA ILE A 161 -14.28 11.62 6.86
C ILE A 161 -14.76 11.89 5.42
N GLN A 162 -13.86 11.99 4.46
CA GLN A 162 -14.21 12.16 3.05
C GLN A 162 -15.07 10.99 2.56
N ALA A 163 -14.67 9.75 2.84
CA ALA A 163 -15.37 8.57 2.39
C ALA A 163 -16.81 8.47 2.94
N VAL A 164 -17.03 8.87 4.18
CA VAL A 164 -18.38 8.91 4.79
C VAL A 164 -19.26 10.01 4.17
N ASN A 165 -18.66 11.13 3.73
CA ASN A 165 -19.39 12.27 3.20
C ASN A 165 -19.59 12.23 1.68
N LEU A 166 -18.93 11.32 0.96
CA LEU A 166 -19.18 11.14 -0.46
C LEU A 166 -20.52 10.44 -0.71
N PRO A 167 -21.22 10.75 -1.82
CA PRO A 167 -22.43 10.03 -2.20
C PRO A 167 -22.13 8.52 -2.28
N ARG A 168 -23.05 7.69 -1.81
CA ARG A 168 -22.92 6.23 -1.60
C ARG A 168 -22.74 5.43 -2.90
N GLN A 169 -21.74 5.71 -3.72
CA GLN A 169 -21.39 4.84 -4.85
C GLN A 169 -20.62 3.59 -4.41
N ASN A 170 -20.05 3.59 -3.20
CA ASN A 170 -19.12 2.57 -2.72
C ASN A 170 -19.68 1.65 -1.62
N GLY A 171 -21.00 1.68 -1.35
CA GLY A 171 -21.61 0.84 -0.32
C GLY A 171 -21.62 1.48 1.08
N GLU A 172 -21.91 0.67 2.11
CA GLU A 172 -22.02 1.11 3.49
C GLU A 172 -20.69 0.96 4.22
N MET A 173 -20.32 1.97 5.03
CA MET A 173 -19.15 1.85 5.90
C MET A 173 -19.47 0.98 7.10
N GLN A 174 -18.62 0.00 7.34
CA GLN A 174 -18.66 -0.87 8.50
C GLN A 174 -17.40 -0.66 9.33
N VAL A 175 -17.55 -0.63 10.64
CA VAL A 175 -16.45 -0.51 11.59
C VAL A 175 -16.41 -1.76 12.44
N THR A 176 -15.28 -2.44 12.44
CA THR A 176 -15.04 -3.65 13.21
C THR A 176 -14.05 -3.35 14.34
N TYR A 177 -14.40 -3.70 15.56
CA TYR A 177 -13.49 -3.60 16.70
C TYR A 177 -12.80 -4.92 16.95
N SER A 178 -11.48 -4.87 17.12
CA SER A 178 -10.65 -6.00 17.56
C SER A 178 -9.87 -5.61 18.81
N LYS A 179 -9.88 -6.48 19.82
CA LYS A 179 -9.09 -6.26 21.04
C LYS A 179 -7.60 -6.43 20.72
N PHE A 180 -6.77 -5.56 21.29
CA PHE A 180 -5.34 -5.58 21.06
C PHE A 180 -4.61 -6.14 22.29
N PRO A 181 -3.59 -7.03 22.13
CA PRO A 181 -2.77 -7.48 23.26
C PRO A 181 -2.06 -6.28 23.89
N GLN A 182 -2.15 -6.15 25.21
CA GLN A 182 -1.64 -4.98 25.95
C GLN A 182 -0.12 -4.82 25.87
N ASP A 183 0.62 -5.88 25.55
CA ASP A 183 2.09 -5.91 25.60
C ASP A 183 2.80 -5.32 24.38
N LEU A 184 2.05 -4.94 23.33
CA LEU A 184 2.63 -4.51 22.05
C LEU A 184 2.92 -3.01 21.95
N VAL A 185 2.53 -2.21 22.92
CA VAL A 185 2.70 -0.77 22.90
C VAL A 185 3.44 -0.26 24.11
N ASP A 186 4.65 0.25 23.89
CA ASP A 186 5.39 1.03 24.88
C ASP A 186 4.65 2.39 25.04
N SER A 187 3.56 2.37 25.80
CA SER A 187 2.52 3.41 25.89
C SER A 187 3.00 4.75 26.45
N LYS A 188 4.22 4.80 26.98
CA LYS A 188 4.78 6.01 27.59
C LYS A 188 5.25 7.08 26.60
N MET A 189 5.37 6.74 25.31
CA MET A 189 6.03 7.65 24.38
C MET A 189 5.10 8.65 23.69
N LEU A 190 3.84 8.32 23.41
CA LEU A 190 2.96 9.24 22.67
C LEU A 190 1.48 8.90 22.83
N SER A 191 0.71 9.90 23.22
CA SER A 191 -0.74 9.89 23.12
C SER A 191 -1.21 11.16 22.42
N LEU A 192 -1.85 11.02 21.28
CA LEU A 192 -2.57 12.13 20.66
C LEU A 192 -3.95 12.22 21.28
N GLN A 193 -4.33 13.41 21.77
CA GLN A 193 -5.70 13.63 22.20
C GLN A 193 -6.62 13.50 20.98
N LEU A 194 -7.48 12.50 21.03
CA LEU A 194 -8.35 12.13 19.91
C LEU A 194 -9.22 13.29 19.46
N ASP A 195 -9.80 14.05 20.41
CA ASP A 195 -10.67 15.18 20.09
C ASP A 195 -9.93 16.25 19.28
N GLN A 196 -8.67 16.53 19.60
CA GLN A 196 -7.88 17.50 18.84
C GLN A 196 -7.60 16.99 17.42
N ALA A 197 -7.19 15.72 17.28
CA ALA A 197 -6.95 15.12 15.97
C ALA A 197 -8.21 15.10 15.10
N TRP A 198 -9.34 14.75 15.71
CA TRP A 198 -10.65 14.76 15.05
C TRP A 198 -11.04 16.16 14.57
N GLN A 199 -10.94 17.18 15.43
CA GLN A 199 -11.27 18.56 15.09
C GLN A 199 -10.36 19.09 13.98
N HIS A 200 -9.07 18.76 13.99
CA HIS A 200 -8.15 19.15 12.92
C HIS A 200 -8.51 18.49 11.59
N ALA A 201 -8.81 17.19 11.59
CA ALA A 201 -9.21 16.48 10.37
C ALA A 201 -10.54 16.99 9.82
N LEU A 202 -11.53 17.25 10.70
CA LEU A 202 -12.82 17.82 10.33
C LEU A 202 -12.67 19.24 9.76
N LYS A 203 -11.82 20.08 10.35
CA LYS A 203 -11.49 21.40 9.82
C LYS A 203 -10.85 21.31 8.44
N ALA A 204 -9.90 20.40 8.24
CA ALA A 204 -9.26 20.17 6.95
C ALA A 204 -10.28 19.73 5.88
N TRP A 205 -11.19 18.81 6.22
CA TRP A 205 -12.28 18.41 5.36
C TRP A 205 -13.22 19.58 5.03
N THR A 206 -13.60 20.39 6.02
CA THR A 206 -14.47 21.56 5.82
C THR A 206 -13.84 22.58 4.86
N ILE A 207 -12.52 22.82 5.00
CA ILE A 207 -11.79 23.71 4.08
C ILE A 207 -11.79 23.12 2.66
N TRP A 208 -11.53 21.82 2.52
CA TRP A 208 -11.54 21.09 1.25
C TRP A 208 -12.91 21.18 0.56
N GLN A 209 -13.96 20.96 1.32
CA GLN A 209 -15.35 21.03 0.87
C GLN A 209 -15.74 22.46 0.44
N LYS A 210 -15.40 23.48 1.24
CA LYS A 210 -15.65 24.90 0.92
C LYS A 210 -14.88 25.37 -0.33
N ALA A 211 -13.77 24.72 -0.64
CA ALA A 211 -12.98 24.97 -1.84
C ALA A 211 -13.58 24.34 -3.12
N GLY A 212 -14.76 23.68 -3.03
CA GLY A 212 -15.39 22.98 -4.13
C GLY A 212 -14.74 21.63 -4.51
N LEU A 213 -13.91 21.08 -3.64
CA LEU A 213 -13.09 19.91 -3.91
C LEU A 213 -13.67 18.60 -3.32
N ALA A 214 -14.88 18.63 -2.76
CA ALA A 214 -15.47 17.48 -2.06
C ALA A 214 -15.49 16.19 -2.89
N GLY A 215 -15.75 16.29 -4.20
CA GLY A 215 -15.78 15.14 -5.12
C GLY A 215 -14.41 14.59 -5.54
N PHE A 216 -13.32 15.23 -5.13
CA PHE A 216 -11.96 14.82 -5.51
C PHE A 216 -11.17 14.35 -4.29
N SER A 217 -10.47 13.23 -4.44
CA SER A 217 -9.55 12.77 -3.38
C SER A 217 -8.18 13.45 -3.52
N PRO A 218 -7.59 13.96 -2.44
CA PRO A 218 -6.21 14.46 -2.48
C PRO A 218 -5.16 13.37 -2.74
N ASN A 219 -5.58 12.10 -2.77
CA ASN A 219 -4.76 10.95 -3.14
C ASN A 219 -4.72 10.68 -4.65
N LEU A 220 -5.43 11.46 -5.46
CA LEU A 220 -5.36 11.40 -6.92
C LEU A 220 -4.12 12.15 -7.44
N ALA A 221 -3.64 11.72 -8.61
CA ALA A 221 -2.51 12.32 -9.31
C ALA A 221 -2.99 13.12 -10.52
N PRO A 222 -2.53 14.36 -10.74
CA PRO A 222 -2.86 15.11 -11.94
C PRO A 222 -2.11 14.56 -13.16
N VAL A 223 -2.81 14.55 -14.30
CA VAL A 223 -2.29 14.14 -15.61
C VAL A 223 -2.75 15.14 -16.66
N ILE A 224 -1.93 15.38 -17.68
CA ILE A 224 -2.31 16.20 -18.84
C ILE A 224 -2.95 15.28 -19.87
N TRP A 225 -4.16 15.65 -20.32
CA TRP A 225 -4.89 14.97 -21.39
C TRP A 225 -4.76 15.68 -22.72
N ASP A 226 -4.85 17.03 -22.69
CA ASP A 226 -4.66 17.87 -23.86
C ASP A 226 -3.46 18.79 -23.67
N ASN A 227 -2.35 18.36 -24.25
CA ASN A 227 -1.07 19.07 -24.12
C ASN A 227 -1.03 20.34 -25.00
N GLU A 228 -1.64 20.31 -26.18
CA GLU A 228 -1.67 21.43 -27.09
C GLU A 228 -2.59 22.56 -26.58
N GLY A 229 -3.79 22.20 -26.13
CA GLY A 229 -4.72 23.15 -25.53
C GLY A 229 -4.13 23.81 -24.27
N LEU A 230 -3.45 23.04 -23.42
CA LEU A 230 -2.80 23.56 -22.23
C LEU A 230 -1.66 24.55 -22.58
N GLN A 231 -0.87 24.25 -23.62
CA GLN A 231 0.21 25.12 -24.08
C GLN A 231 -0.31 26.45 -24.65
N GLN A 232 -1.44 26.40 -25.38
CA GLN A 232 -2.06 27.60 -25.95
C GLN A 232 -2.71 28.51 -24.90
N GLN A 233 -3.23 27.93 -23.82
CA GLN A 233 -3.96 28.67 -22.78
C GLN A 233 -3.11 29.12 -21.61
N THR A 234 -1.85 28.74 -21.56
CA THR A 234 -0.95 29.08 -20.46
C THR A 234 0.30 29.79 -20.93
N SER A 235 0.92 30.58 -20.04
CA SER A 235 2.26 31.10 -20.30
C SER A 235 3.28 29.94 -20.32
N GLN A 236 4.39 30.13 -21.02
CA GLN A 236 5.44 29.11 -21.12
C GLN A 236 5.97 28.64 -19.75
N SER A 237 6.05 29.54 -18.78
CA SER A 237 6.47 29.19 -17.42
C SER A 237 5.43 28.33 -16.68
N VAL A 238 4.15 28.67 -16.80
CA VAL A 238 3.04 27.90 -16.22
C VAL A 238 2.96 26.53 -16.88
N TYR A 239 3.02 26.45 -18.21
CA TYR A 239 3.03 25.21 -18.95
C TYR A 239 4.16 24.28 -18.49
N LYS A 240 5.39 24.79 -18.40
CA LYS A 240 6.55 24.03 -17.93
C LYS A 240 6.36 23.51 -16.51
N ASN A 241 5.79 24.30 -15.61
CA ASN A 241 5.51 23.88 -14.24
C ASN A 241 4.41 22.79 -14.20
N LEU A 242 3.33 22.96 -14.97
CA LEU A 242 2.25 21.97 -15.03
C LEU A 242 2.74 20.65 -15.62
N THR A 243 3.56 20.65 -16.67
CA THR A 243 4.12 19.42 -17.26
C THR A 243 5.04 18.67 -16.33
N MET A 244 5.79 19.36 -15.47
CA MET A 244 6.61 18.72 -14.44
C MET A 244 5.77 18.10 -13.31
N MET A 245 4.65 18.72 -12.96
CA MET A 245 3.80 18.28 -11.83
C MET A 245 2.77 17.25 -12.23
N ALA A 246 2.15 17.41 -13.41
CA ALA A 246 1.01 16.63 -13.86
C ALA A 246 1.42 15.43 -14.75
N ASN A 247 2.34 14.62 -14.26
CA ASN A 247 2.85 13.44 -14.97
C ASN A 247 2.20 12.11 -14.50
N GLY A 248 1.18 12.17 -13.64
CA GLY A 248 0.48 11.01 -13.11
C GLY A 248 1.22 10.23 -12.01
N ASN A 249 2.44 10.64 -11.64
CA ASN A 249 3.28 9.88 -10.69
C ASN A 249 3.14 10.36 -9.24
N TRP A 250 2.65 11.58 -9.01
CA TRP A 250 2.59 12.21 -7.70
C TRP A 250 1.15 12.60 -7.36
N THR A 251 0.67 12.17 -6.20
CA THR A 251 -0.64 12.61 -5.71
C THR A 251 -0.63 14.12 -5.40
N LEU A 252 -1.82 14.71 -5.31
CA LEU A 252 -1.96 16.12 -4.89
C LEU A 252 -1.28 16.38 -3.52
N ARG A 253 -1.39 15.42 -2.59
CA ARG A 253 -0.67 15.48 -1.30
C ARG A 253 0.84 15.41 -1.47
N ASP A 254 1.34 14.54 -2.36
CA ASP A 254 2.78 14.45 -2.62
C ASP A 254 3.33 15.74 -3.23
N LEU A 255 2.59 16.31 -4.19
CA LEU A 255 2.96 17.59 -4.80
C LEU A 255 2.95 18.73 -3.78
N ALA A 256 1.92 18.80 -2.94
CA ALA A 256 1.83 19.79 -1.86
C ALA A 256 3.03 19.70 -0.91
N ALA A 257 3.39 18.49 -0.48
CA ALA A 257 4.56 18.26 0.38
C ALA A 257 5.87 18.64 -0.32
N LYS A 258 6.07 18.24 -1.59
CA LYS A 258 7.26 18.55 -2.38
C LYS A 258 7.45 20.05 -2.61
N LEU A 259 6.36 20.74 -2.91
CA LEU A 259 6.37 22.19 -3.16
C LEU A 259 6.29 23.03 -1.88
N ARG A 260 6.13 22.37 -0.72
CA ARG A 260 5.93 23.03 0.59
C ARG A 260 4.76 24.02 0.57
N GLN A 261 3.68 23.63 -0.09
CA GLN A 261 2.45 24.43 -0.21
C GLN A 261 1.26 23.68 0.39
N PRO A 262 0.25 24.39 0.89
CA PRO A 262 -1.00 23.74 1.30
C PRO A 262 -1.68 23.04 0.12
N VAL A 263 -2.26 21.86 0.37
CA VAL A 263 -2.87 21.02 -0.67
C VAL A 263 -4.08 21.69 -1.34
N VAL A 264 -4.87 22.49 -0.60
CA VAL A 264 -6.07 23.15 -1.13
C VAL A 264 -5.73 24.20 -2.19
N PRO A 265 -4.89 25.22 -1.94
CA PRO A 265 -4.49 26.18 -2.97
C PRO A 265 -3.83 25.53 -4.19
N LEU A 266 -2.97 24.53 -3.95
CA LEU A 266 -2.35 23.77 -5.04
C LEU A 266 -3.40 23.10 -5.93
N THR A 267 -4.37 22.42 -5.31
CA THR A 267 -5.44 21.75 -6.06
C THR A 267 -6.31 22.77 -6.80
N GLN A 268 -6.70 23.86 -6.14
CA GLN A 268 -7.48 24.92 -6.77
C GLN A 268 -6.76 25.54 -7.98
N SER A 269 -5.44 25.65 -7.99
CA SER A 269 -4.69 26.20 -9.11
C SER A 269 -4.75 25.35 -10.38
N ILE A 270 -4.99 24.04 -10.26
CA ILE A 270 -5.12 23.14 -11.41
C ILE A 270 -6.58 22.88 -11.83
N MET A 271 -7.55 23.15 -10.94
CA MET A 271 -8.98 22.89 -11.22
C MET A 271 -9.52 23.57 -12.46
N PRO A 272 -9.14 24.81 -12.85
CA PRO A 272 -9.58 25.40 -14.11
C PRO A 272 -9.26 24.53 -15.31
N TYR A 273 -8.07 23.93 -15.37
CA TYR A 273 -7.64 23.04 -16.45
C TYR A 273 -8.32 21.66 -16.40
N VAL A 274 -8.63 21.18 -15.19
CA VAL A 274 -9.41 19.95 -15.00
C VAL A 274 -10.84 20.14 -15.48
N ASN A 275 -11.48 21.25 -15.12
CA ASN A 275 -12.85 21.57 -15.52
C ASN A 275 -13.00 21.80 -17.04
N GLN A 276 -11.93 22.24 -17.71
CA GLN A 276 -11.89 22.42 -19.16
C GLN A 276 -11.47 21.14 -19.92
N GLY A 277 -11.21 20.04 -19.21
CA GLY A 277 -10.84 18.76 -19.83
C GLY A 277 -9.39 18.68 -20.32
N MET A 278 -8.56 19.71 -20.11
CA MET A 278 -7.14 19.67 -20.49
C MET A 278 -6.30 18.82 -19.55
N MET A 279 -6.73 18.71 -18.29
CA MET A 279 -6.08 17.88 -17.28
C MET A 279 -7.10 16.94 -16.65
N GLY A 280 -6.61 15.84 -16.07
CA GLY A 280 -7.40 14.92 -15.28
C GLY A 280 -6.76 14.60 -13.95
N LEU A 281 -7.55 13.99 -13.08
CA LEU A 281 -7.10 13.45 -11.80
C LEU A 281 -7.30 11.92 -11.83
N THR A 282 -6.22 11.16 -11.73
CA THR A 282 -6.23 9.71 -11.89
C THR A 282 -5.71 9.00 -10.64
N HIS A 283 -6.11 7.75 -10.48
CA HIS A 283 -5.51 6.89 -9.46
C HIS A 283 -4.06 6.57 -9.82
N VAL A 284 -3.20 6.56 -8.81
CA VAL A 284 -1.80 6.17 -8.93
C VAL A 284 -1.50 5.12 -7.86
N GLY A 285 -0.64 4.16 -8.18
CA GLY A 285 -0.16 3.18 -7.19
C GLY A 285 0.68 3.82 -6.10
N ASP A 286 0.96 3.06 -5.03
CA ASP A 286 1.88 3.53 -4.01
C ASP A 286 3.29 3.73 -4.59
N ILE A 287 4.10 4.55 -3.92
CA ILE A 287 5.51 4.61 -4.30
C ILE A 287 6.13 3.26 -3.97
N ASN A 288 6.66 2.65 -5.00
CA ASN A 288 7.69 1.68 -4.77
C ASN A 288 8.92 2.49 -4.37
N PHE A 289 9.50 2.27 -3.20
CA PHE A 289 10.89 2.65 -2.98
C PHE A 289 11.68 1.80 -3.98
N TYR A 290 11.86 2.33 -5.17
CA TYR A 290 12.66 1.68 -6.18
C TYR A 290 14.07 1.52 -5.60
N VAL A 291 14.45 0.28 -5.30
CA VAL A 291 15.75 -0.10 -5.77
C VAL A 291 15.72 0.26 -7.25
N LYS A 292 16.49 1.29 -7.68
CA LYS A 292 16.68 1.58 -9.11
C LYS A 292 16.84 0.21 -9.76
N PRO A 293 15.98 -0.21 -10.71
CA PRO A 293 16.24 -1.46 -11.40
C PRO A 293 17.68 -1.35 -11.87
N VAL A 294 18.43 -2.43 -11.75
CA VAL A 294 19.74 -2.52 -12.38
C VAL A 294 19.44 -2.30 -13.84
N ILE A 295 19.63 -1.05 -14.30
CA ILE A 295 19.28 -0.64 -15.66
C ILE A 295 20.08 -1.55 -16.57
N GLY A 296 19.40 -2.43 -17.28
CA GLY A 296 20.02 -3.39 -18.18
C GLY A 296 20.04 -4.85 -17.71
N SER A 297 19.61 -5.20 -16.48
CA SER A 297 19.51 -6.62 -16.09
C SER A 297 18.57 -7.35 -17.02
N LEU A 298 19.03 -8.51 -17.51
CA LEU A 298 18.30 -9.36 -18.42
C LEU A 298 17.54 -10.44 -17.65
N ILE A 299 16.24 -10.46 -17.84
CA ILE A 299 15.34 -11.45 -17.24
C ILE A 299 14.91 -12.42 -18.31
N ALA A 300 15.16 -13.72 -18.09
CA ALA A 300 14.61 -14.76 -18.93
C ALA A 300 13.33 -15.32 -18.33
N TYR A 301 12.33 -15.57 -19.14
CA TYR A 301 11.13 -16.30 -18.75
C TYR A 301 10.95 -17.49 -19.68
N ILE A 302 10.98 -18.69 -19.11
CA ILE A 302 10.75 -19.95 -19.83
C ILE A 302 9.28 -20.29 -19.62
N GLU A 303 8.49 -20.10 -20.68
CA GLU A 303 7.03 -20.19 -20.63
C GLU A 303 6.49 -20.37 -22.05
N ASP A 304 5.67 -21.39 -22.28
CA ASP A 304 5.06 -21.69 -23.58
C ASP A 304 3.82 -20.83 -23.88
N SER A 305 3.12 -20.37 -22.84
CA SER A 305 1.97 -19.49 -22.95
C SER A 305 2.36 -18.10 -23.47
N ARG A 306 1.83 -17.76 -24.64
CA ARG A 306 2.02 -16.41 -25.20
C ARG A 306 1.43 -15.32 -24.31
N PHE A 307 0.26 -15.60 -23.71
CA PHE A 307 -0.43 -14.65 -22.84
C PHE A 307 0.39 -14.33 -21.58
N ASP A 308 0.90 -15.36 -20.88
CA ASP A 308 1.70 -15.18 -19.67
C ASP A 308 3.04 -14.48 -19.97
N SER A 309 3.63 -14.80 -21.13
CA SER A 309 4.83 -14.11 -21.60
C SER A 309 4.60 -12.63 -21.88
N GLU A 310 3.50 -12.27 -22.57
CA GLU A 310 3.14 -10.88 -22.83
C GLU A 310 2.84 -10.13 -21.51
N MET A 311 2.17 -10.76 -20.56
CA MET A 311 1.93 -10.20 -19.22
C MET A 311 3.25 -9.91 -18.49
N MET A 312 4.18 -10.87 -18.50
CA MET A 312 5.51 -10.69 -17.91
C MET A 312 6.25 -9.51 -18.57
N GLY A 313 6.26 -9.45 -19.89
CA GLY A 313 6.88 -8.35 -20.63
C GLY A 313 6.29 -6.97 -20.28
N ARG A 314 4.97 -6.87 -20.11
CA ARG A 314 4.29 -5.63 -19.69
C ARG A 314 4.64 -5.21 -18.25
N ILE A 315 5.06 -6.16 -17.42
CA ILE A 315 5.52 -5.88 -16.05
C ILE A 315 6.99 -5.43 -16.06
N LEU A 316 7.84 -6.12 -16.83
CA LEU A 316 9.29 -5.95 -16.79
C LEU A 316 9.77 -4.73 -17.55
N ALA A 317 9.21 -4.47 -18.74
CA ALA A 317 9.67 -3.38 -19.60
C ALA A 317 9.50 -1.99 -18.97
N PRO A 318 8.33 -1.62 -18.39
CA PRO A 318 8.18 -0.33 -17.69
C PRO A 318 9.06 -0.23 -16.45
N ALA A 319 9.44 -1.37 -15.85
CA ALA A 319 10.33 -1.44 -14.70
C ALA A 319 11.83 -1.34 -15.08
N GLY A 320 12.16 -1.19 -16.38
CA GLY A 320 13.51 -0.96 -16.87
C GLY A 320 14.37 -2.22 -17.01
N TYR A 321 13.76 -3.41 -16.96
CA TYR A 321 14.45 -4.68 -17.19
C TYR A 321 14.43 -5.03 -18.68
N ARG A 322 15.55 -5.63 -19.17
CA ARG A 322 15.56 -6.33 -20.45
C ARG A 322 14.86 -7.66 -20.28
N PHE A 323 14.16 -8.13 -21.29
CA PHE A 323 13.33 -9.32 -21.20
C PHE A 323 13.53 -10.22 -22.42
N ILE A 324 13.71 -11.51 -22.19
CA ILE A 324 13.64 -12.55 -23.21
C ILE A 324 12.62 -13.59 -22.79
N ASN A 325 11.79 -14.00 -23.74
CA ASN A 325 10.90 -15.15 -23.56
C ASN A 325 11.43 -16.35 -24.31
N ILE A 326 11.50 -17.49 -23.63
CA ILE A 326 11.92 -18.79 -24.18
C ILE A 326 10.69 -19.69 -24.15
N ARG A 327 10.06 -19.86 -25.30
CA ARG A 327 8.79 -20.59 -25.40
C ARG A 327 8.93 -22.09 -25.52
N ASP A 328 10.09 -22.56 -25.97
CA ASP A 328 10.39 -23.95 -26.11
C ASP A 328 11.39 -24.40 -25.04
N SER A 329 10.94 -25.30 -24.18
CA SER A 329 11.75 -25.84 -23.09
C SER A 329 13.02 -26.56 -23.55
N ILE A 330 13.05 -27.10 -24.79
CA ILE A 330 14.22 -27.70 -25.39
C ILE A 330 15.27 -26.63 -25.70
N GLN A 331 14.85 -25.46 -26.15
CA GLN A 331 15.70 -24.31 -26.44
C GLN A 331 16.16 -23.54 -25.21
N ALA A 332 15.68 -23.91 -24.02
CA ALA A 332 15.97 -23.17 -22.79
C ALA A 332 17.49 -23.08 -22.54
N LEU A 333 18.20 -24.19 -22.51
CA LEU A 333 19.63 -24.18 -22.21
C LEU A 333 20.48 -23.45 -23.27
N PRO A 334 20.32 -23.70 -24.59
CA PRO A 334 21.03 -22.94 -25.61
C PRO A 334 20.81 -21.42 -25.48
N MET A 335 19.55 -20.98 -25.36
CA MET A 335 19.23 -19.55 -25.26
C MET A 335 19.76 -18.93 -23.98
N LEU A 336 19.68 -19.62 -22.84
CA LEU A 336 20.26 -19.14 -21.59
C LEU A 336 21.78 -18.96 -21.67
N LEU A 337 22.48 -19.89 -22.33
CA LEU A 337 23.94 -19.84 -22.54
C LEU A 337 24.33 -18.67 -23.44
N GLU A 338 23.56 -18.42 -24.50
CA GLU A 338 23.75 -17.31 -25.42
C GLU A 338 23.53 -15.97 -24.75
N HIS A 339 22.38 -15.81 -24.05
CA HIS A 339 21.93 -14.50 -23.55
C HIS A 339 22.41 -14.18 -22.13
N LYS A 340 22.80 -15.17 -21.33
CA LYS A 340 23.32 -15.04 -19.94
C LYS A 340 22.45 -14.13 -19.06
N PRO A 341 21.20 -14.51 -18.78
CA PRO A 341 20.30 -13.68 -17.97
C PRO A 341 20.79 -13.57 -16.52
N ASP A 342 20.41 -12.48 -15.87
CA ASP A 342 20.69 -12.22 -14.47
C ASP A 342 19.70 -12.90 -13.52
N LEU A 343 18.50 -13.25 -14.01
CA LEU A 343 17.47 -13.99 -13.31
C LEU A 343 16.58 -14.76 -14.29
N ILE A 344 16.11 -15.92 -13.88
CA ILE A 344 15.27 -16.80 -14.67
C ILE A 344 13.94 -17.02 -13.95
N PHE A 345 12.83 -16.69 -14.62
CA PHE A 345 11.50 -17.21 -14.28
C PHE A 345 11.26 -18.48 -15.09
N LEU A 346 10.62 -19.49 -14.49
CA LEU A 346 10.44 -20.80 -15.09
C LEU A 346 9.06 -21.35 -14.73
N ASP A 347 8.25 -21.61 -15.75
CA ASP A 347 7.00 -22.34 -15.55
C ASP A 347 7.25 -23.84 -15.32
N LEU A 348 6.38 -24.45 -14.50
CA LEU A 348 6.43 -25.89 -14.24
C LEU A 348 5.71 -26.71 -15.30
N LEU A 349 4.60 -26.19 -15.80
CA LEU A 349 3.67 -26.94 -16.65
C LEU A 349 3.86 -26.55 -18.11
N MET A 350 4.88 -27.10 -18.72
CA MET A 350 5.16 -26.91 -20.15
C MET A 350 5.01 -28.23 -20.93
N PRO A 351 4.64 -28.22 -22.24
CA PRO A 351 4.32 -29.43 -23.00
C PRO A 351 5.51 -30.30 -23.13
N VAL A 352 6.66 -30.21 -23.31
CA VAL A 352 7.73 -31.15 -23.68
C VAL A 352 8.60 -31.56 -22.50
N ALA A 353 8.92 -30.63 -21.63
CA ALA A 353 9.76 -30.89 -20.47
C ALA A 353 9.14 -30.25 -19.23
N ASN A 354 9.14 -30.99 -18.13
CA ASN A 354 8.71 -30.49 -16.85
C ASN A 354 9.70 -29.42 -16.32
N GLY A 355 9.20 -28.28 -15.84
CA GLY A 355 10.04 -27.21 -15.32
C GLY A 355 11.00 -27.65 -14.20
N TYR A 356 10.68 -28.67 -13.42
CA TYR A 356 11.62 -29.23 -12.44
C TYR A 356 12.87 -29.81 -13.11
N GLU A 357 12.69 -30.52 -14.22
CA GLU A 357 13.81 -31.11 -15.00
C GLU A 357 14.65 -30.02 -15.61
N VAL A 358 14.02 -29.02 -16.22
CA VAL A 358 14.70 -27.85 -16.78
C VAL A 358 15.50 -27.12 -15.72
N CYS A 359 14.93 -26.88 -14.52
CA CYS A 359 15.63 -26.28 -13.39
C CYS A 359 16.86 -27.08 -12.98
N ALA A 360 16.71 -28.41 -12.83
CA ALA A 360 17.81 -29.30 -12.46
C ALA A 360 18.92 -29.31 -13.53
N GLN A 361 18.58 -29.27 -14.82
CA GLN A 361 19.54 -29.17 -15.91
C GLN A 361 20.30 -27.84 -15.89
N ILE A 362 19.60 -26.72 -15.72
CA ILE A 362 20.22 -25.38 -15.59
C ILE A 362 21.23 -25.38 -14.43
N ARG A 363 20.87 -25.97 -13.28
CA ARG A 363 21.75 -26.00 -12.09
C ARG A 363 23.02 -26.82 -12.26
N ARG A 364 23.07 -27.75 -13.23
CA ARG A 364 24.29 -28.52 -13.57
C ARG A 364 25.32 -27.68 -14.29
N ILE A 365 24.92 -26.56 -14.87
CA ILE A 365 25.82 -25.68 -15.62
C ILE A 365 26.46 -24.68 -14.65
N SER A 366 27.78 -24.67 -14.60
CA SER A 366 28.53 -23.83 -13.63
C SER A 366 28.23 -22.34 -13.71
N SER A 367 28.00 -21.80 -14.92
CA SER A 367 27.66 -20.38 -15.13
C SER A 367 26.31 -19.99 -14.54
N PHE A 368 25.38 -20.93 -14.34
CA PHE A 368 24.07 -20.69 -13.78
C PHE A 368 23.93 -21.11 -12.31
N LYS A 369 24.99 -21.55 -11.67
CA LYS A 369 24.95 -22.08 -10.31
C LYS A 369 24.38 -21.05 -9.32
N ASN A 370 24.71 -19.77 -9.49
CA ASN A 370 24.31 -18.66 -8.61
C ASN A 370 23.22 -17.77 -9.22
N ILE A 371 22.78 -18.01 -10.45
CA ILE A 371 21.70 -17.24 -11.07
C ILE A 371 20.38 -17.58 -10.40
N PRO A 372 19.60 -16.61 -9.90
CA PRO A 372 18.31 -16.90 -9.30
C PRO A 372 17.34 -17.53 -10.30
N ILE A 373 16.72 -18.65 -9.91
CA ILE A 373 15.65 -19.31 -10.66
C ILE A 373 14.40 -19.28 -9.81
N ILE A 374 13.37 -18.61 -10.30
CA ILE A 374 12.08 -18.48 -9.63
C ILE A 374 11.06 -19.28 -10.41
N ILE A 375 10.51 -20.30 -9.77
CA ILE A 375 9.47 -21.12 -10.37
C ILE A 375 8.13 -20.36 -10.31
N ILE A 376 7.39 -20.37 -11.43
CA ILE A 376 6.03 -19.82 -11.53
C ILE A 376 5.10 -20.97 -11.92
N THR A 377 3.98 -21.16 -11.21
CA THR A 377 3.06 -22.26 -11.50
C THR A 377 1.64 -22.00 -11.04
N SER A 378 0.67 -22.67 -11.66
CA SER A 378 -0.73 -22.68 -11.23
C SER A 378 -0.97 -23.59 -10.01
N SER A 379 -0.05 -24.50 -9.70
CA SER A 379 -0.12 -25.38 -8.53
C SER A 379 0.83 -24.87 -7.46
N ASP A 380 0.29 -24.43 -6.31
CA ASP A 380 1.07 -23.85 -5.21
C ASP A 380 1.10 -24.71 -3.94
N GLY A 381 0.88 -26.02 -4.12
CA GLY A 381 0.91 -26.99 -3.03
C GLY A 381 2.23 -27.04 -2.28
N ILE A 382 2.19 -27.47 -1.01
CA ILE A 382 3.40 -27.65 -0.17
C ILE A 382 4.39 -28.58 -0.84
N VAL A 383 3.91 -29.64 -1.50
CA VAL A 383 4.73 -30.64 -2.21
C VAL A 383 5.48 -29.98 -3.37
N ASP A 384 4.84 -29.10 -4.13
CA ASP A 384 5.46 -28.41 -5.27
C ASP A 384 6.56 -27.44 -4.80
N ARG A 385 6.34 -26.74 -3.71
CA ARG A 385 7.36 -25.86 -3.09
C ARG A 385 8.57 -26.63 -2.59
N VAL A 386 8.37 -27.81 -1.98
CA VAL A 386 9.46 -28.68 -1.52
C VAL A 386 10.25 -29.21 -2.72
N ARG A 387 9.58 -29.71 -3.77
CA ARG A 387 10.23 -30.16 -4.99
C ARG A 387 11.03 -29.06 -5.66
N ALA A 388 10.46 -27.87 -5.79
CA ALA A 388 11.14 -26.70 -6.33
C ALA A 388 12.46 -26.43 -5.60
N LYS A 389 12.46 -26.47 -4.27
CA LYS A 389 13.66 -26.29 -3.45
C LYS A 389 14.71 -27.40 -3.67
N ILE A 390 14.27 -28.66 -3.80
CA ILE A 390 15.15 -29.82 -4.03
C ILE A 390 15.88 -29.67 -5.38
N VAL A 391 15.23 -29.21 -6.45
CA VAL A 391 15.87 -29.00 -7.76
C VAL A 391 16.69 -27.73 -7.84
N GLY A 392 16.80 -26.96 -6.74
CA GLY A 392 17.67 -25.80 -6.64
C GLY A 392 17.01 -24.49 -7.08
N SER A 393 15.68 -24.37 -7.06
CA SER A 393 15.05 -23.07 -7.27
C SER A 393 15.39 -22.11 -6.14
N SER A 394 15.50 -20.82 -6.46
CA SER A 394 15.76 -19.75 -5.50
C SER A 394 14.45 -19.21 -4.89
N GLY A 395 13.35 -19.30 -5.64
CA GLY A 395 12.06 -18.79 -5.24
C GLY A 395 10.90 -19.49 -5.94
N PHE A 396 9.68 -19.10 -5.53
CA PHE A 396 8.44 -19.67 -6.02
C PHE A 396 7.34 -18.62 -6.06
N LEU A 397 6.60 -18.54 -7.17
CA LEU A 397 5.43 -17.66 -7.34
C LEU A 397 4.24 -18.48 -7.87
N ALA A 398 3.05 -18.21 -7.34
CA ALA A 398 1.83 -18.78 -7.85
C ALA A 398 1.25 -17.92 -8.98
N LYS A 399 0.72 -18.55 -10.05
CA LYS A 399 -0.13 -17.89 -11.04
C LYS A 399 -1.49 -17.54 -10.37
N PRO A 400 -2.14 -16.42 -10.74
CA PRO A 400 -1.84 -15.53 -11.86
C PRO A 400 -0.61 -14.64 -11.61
N ILE A 401 0.03 -14.24 -12.73
CA ILE A 401 1.19 -13.35 -12.71
C ILE A 401 0.74 -11.95 -12.27
N GLU A 402 1.15 -11.55 -11.08
CA GLU A 402 0.84 -10.24 -10.50
C GLU A 402 2.08 -9.35 -10.48
N SER A 403 1.95 -8.12 -10.96
CA SER A 403 3.04 -7.13 -11.03
C SER A 403 3.77 -6.98 -9.70
N GLY A 404 3.03 -6.85 -8.59
CA GLY A 404 3.60 -6.70 -7.26
C GLY A 404 4.49 -7.87 -6.83
N LYS A 405 4.06 -9.11 -7.10
CA LYS A 405 4.80 -10.33 -6.76
C LYS A 405 6.07 -10.49 -7.61
N VAL A 406 5.96 -10.25 -8.92
CA VAL A 406 7.10 -10.32 -9.85
C VAL A 406 8.16 -9.30 -9.47
N LEU A 407 7.79 -8.04 -9.31
CA LEU A 407 8.73 -6.97 -8.96
C LEU A 407 9.34 -7.17 -7.55
N SER A 408 8.59 -7.77 -6.62
CA SER A 408 9.10 -8.14 -5.30
C SER A 408 10.17 -9.22 -5.40
N ALA A 409 9.93 -10.25 -6.22
CA ALA A 409 10.87 -11.32 -6.46
C ALA A 409 12.17 -10.81 -7.13
N LEU A 410 12.06 -9.95 -8.14
CA LEU A 410 13.23 -9.32 -8.77
C LEU A 410 14.08 -8.55 -7.76
N ARG A 411 13.45 -7.78 -6.89
CA ARG A 411 14.12 -7.02 -5.83
C ARG A 411 14.81 -7.92 -4.81
N GLN A 412 14.22 -9.08 -4.52
CA GLN A 412 14.78 -10.03 -3.55
C GLN A 412 16.03 -10.72 -4.08
N TYR A 413 16.06 -11.04 -5.38
CA TYR A 413 17.07 -11.95 -5.94
C TYR A 413 18.10 -11.27 -6.82
N LEU A 414 17.85 -10.09 -7.37
CA LEU A 414 18.84 -9.34 -8.12
C LEU A 414 19.68 -8.45 -7.21
N PRO A 415 21.00 -8.53 -7.26
CA PRO A 415 21.87 -7.62 -6.52
C PRO A 415 21.62 -6.19 -7.03
N ALA A 416 21.59 -5.25 -6.11
CA ALA A 416 21.63 -3.84 -6.48
C ALA A 416 22.99 -3.57 -7.14
N SER A 417 22.99 -3.10 -8.39
CA SER A 417 24.23 -2.72 -9.06
C SER A 417 24.97 -1.64 -8.28
N PRO A 418 26.28 -1.78 -8.04
CA PRO A 418 27.07 -0.66 -7.61
C PRO A 418 27.08 0.33 -8.78
N LEU A 419 26.39 1.46 -8.64
CA LEU A 419 26.69 2.60 -9.48
C LEU A 419 28.10 3.04 -9.14
N SER A 420 28.98 2.93 -10.13
CA SER A 420 30.28 3.56 -10.19
C SER A 420 30.24 4.96 -9.57
N ALA A 421 31.25 5.21 -8.77
CA ALA A 421 31.63 6.46 -8.17
C ALA A 421 31.57 7.66 -9.13
#